data_3b12d319fc70d89c7e9de6a922a0c386
#
_entry.id   3b12d319fc70d89c7e9de6a922a0c386
#
_cell.length_a   1.000
_cell.length_b   1.000
_cell.length_c   1.000
_cell.angle_alpha   90.00
_cell.angle_beta   90.00
_cell.angle_gamma   90.00
#
_symmetry.space_group_name_H-M   'P 1'
#
loop_
_entity.id
_entity.type
_entity.pdbx_description
1 polymer ?
#
loop_
_entity_poly.entity_id
_entity_poly.type
_entity_poly.pdbx_seq_one_letter_code
_entity_poly.pdbx_strand_id
1 'polypeptide(L)'
;MNQEFLEQFIFKIEKLKKMSDRNAVVNDEFGEYNKVAYIENVLSETRELVKHGEKRIALEDLLENINEVGITLDTDTITLARKAFGDNISPYIEGLLKAMTCK
;
A
#
# COMPACT_ATOMS: atom_id res chain seq x y z
N MET A 1 6.08 1.82 -15.32
CA MET A 1 6.23 1.70 -13.86
C MET A 1 7.63 2.10 -13.43
N ASN A 2 7.75 3.06 -12.53
CA ASN A 2 9.04 3.51 -12.04
C ASN A 2 9.45 2.71 -10.80
N GLN A 3 10.47 1.89 -10.94
CA GLN A 3 10.93 0.99 -9.88
C GLN A 3 11.45 1.73 -8.66
N GLU A 4 12.18 2.81 -8.85
CA GLU A 4 12.72 3.58 -7.73
C GLU A 4 11.61 4.13 -6.82
N PHE A 5 10.57 4.71 -7.42
CA PHE A 5 9.46 5.23 -6.64
C PHE A 5 8.62 4.10 -6.02
N LEU A 6 8.51 2.95 -6.70
CA LEU A 6 7.85 1.79 -6.12
C LEU A 6 8.58 1.33 -4.84
N GLU A 7 9.90 1.23 -4.90
CA GLU A 7 10.69 0.84 -3.74
C GLU A 7 10.59 1.85 -2.60
N GLN A 8 10.59 3.15 -2.92
CA GLN A 8 10.39 4.19 -1.92
C GLN A 8 9.00 4.09 -1.28
N PHE A 9 7.97 3.78 -2.06
CA PHE A 9 6.63 3.59 -1.54
C PHE A 9 6.58 2.39 -0.59
N ILE A 10 7.14 1.27 -0.99
CA ILE A 10 7.21 0.07 -0.14
C ILE A 10 7.94 0.39 1.17
N PHE A 11 9.02 1.15 1.10
CA PHE A 11 9.76 1.58 2.28
C PHE A 11 8.90 2.42 3.22
N LYS A 12 8.06 3.30 2.68
CA LYS A 12 7.13 4.10 3.49
C LYS A 12 6.12 3.22 4.23
N ILE A 13 5.63 2.18 3.57
CA ILE A 13 4.69 1.24 4.21
C ILE A 13 5.41 0.42 5.30
N GLU A 14 6.66 0.01 5.05
CA GLU A 14 7.49 -0.62 6.09
C GLU A 14 7.63 0.26 7.32
N LYS A 15 7.88 1.54 7.09
CA LYS A 15 8.03 2.52 8.16
C LYS A 15 6.73 2.69 8.93
N LEU A 16 5.60 2.75 8.22
CA LEU A 16 4.28 2.79 8.84
C LEU A 16 4.07 1.59 9.76
N LYS A 17 4.45 0.41 9.31
CA LYS A 17 4.37 -0.82 10.10
C LYS A 17 5.19 -0.69 11.38
N LYS A 18 6.43 -0.22 11.28
CA LYS A 18 7.33 -0.08 12.43
C LYS A 18 6.84 0.95 13.45
N MET A 19 6.14 1.98 12.99
CA MET A 19 5.60 3.03 13.85
C MET A 19 4.24 2.69 14.45
N SER A 20 3.62 1.60 14.00
CA SER A 20 2.32 1.19 14.50
C SER A 20 2.46 0.46 15.84
N ASP A 21 1.46 0.67 16.72
CA ASP A 21 1.37 -0.05 17.98
C ASP A 21 1.21 -1.55 17.68
N ARG A 22 1.97 -2.39 18.37
CA ARG A 22 1.92 -3.84 18.17
C ARG A 22 0.55 -4.45 18.49
N ASN A 23 -0.25 -3.74 19.29
CA ASN A 23 -1.58 -4.19 19.68
C ASN A 23 -2.68 -3.58 18.83
N ALA A 24 -2.33 -2.72 17.87
CA ALA A 24 -3.31 -2.11 16.97
C ALA A 24 -3.98 -3.18 16.11
N VAL A 25 -5.27 -2.99 15.86
CA VAL A 25 -6.05 -3.92 15.02
C VAL A 25 -6.62 -3.18 13.83
N VAL A 26 -6.82 -3.92 12.75
CA VAL A 26 -7.53 -3.45 11.57
C VAL A 26 -8.59 -4.48 11.24
N ASN A 27 -9.60 -4.10 10.48
CA ASN A 27 -10.65 -5.04 10.10
C ASN A 27 -11.14 -4.79 8.69
N ASP A 28 -11.63 -5.84 8.08
CA ASP A 28 -12.37 -5.80 6.82
C ASP A 28 -13.71 -6.50 7.03
N GLU A 29 -14.43 -6.79 5.95
CA GLU A 29 -15.72 -7.47 6.03
C GLU A 29 -15.61 -8.92 6.51
N PHE A 30 -14.41 -9.50 6.50
CA PHE A 30 -14.21 -10.91 6.86
C PHE A 30 -13.69 -11.11 8.27
N GLY A 31 -13.22 -10.07 8.94
CA GLY A 31 -12.74 -10.21 10.31
C GLY A 31 -11.79 -9.13 10.75
N GLU A 32 -11.16 -9.41 11.89
CA GLU A 32 -10.23 -8.49 12.55
C GLU A 32 -8.83 -9.07 12.50
N TYR A 33 -7.83 -8.20 12.29
CA TYR A 33 -6.43 -8.61 12.16
C TYR A 33 -5.54 -7.71 13.00
N ASN A 34 -4.44 -8.26 13.49
CA ASN A 34 -3.38 -7.42 14.05
C ASN A 34 -2.80 -6.56 12.93
N LYS A 35 -2.72 -5.24 13.14
CA LYS A 35 -2.31 -4.29 12.11
C LYS A 35 -0.90 -4.56 11.59
N VAL A 36 0.06 -4.78 12.50
CA VAL A 36 1.45 -5.03 12.12
C VAL A 36 1.57 -6.31 11.31
N ALA A 37 0.96 -7.38 11.78
CA ALA A 37 0.98 -8.67 11.08
C ALA A 37 0.31 -8.58 9.70
N TYR A 38 -0.80 -7.85 9.62
CA TYR A 38 -1.50 -7.66 8.35
C TYR A 38 -0.61 -6.94 7.33
N ILE A 39 0.00 -5.82 7.73
CA ILE A 39 0.90 -5.08 6.84
C ILE A 39 2.09 -5.94 6.43
N GLU A 40 2.67 -6.68 7.37
CA GLU A 40 3.80 -7.56 7.08
C GLU A 40 3.46 -8.61 6.03
N ASN A 41 2.29 -9.23 6.14
CA ASN A 41 1.84 -10.23 5.17
C ASN A 41 1.60 -9.60 3.80
N VAL A 42 0.95 -8.44 3.75
CA VAL A 42 0.69 -7.74 2.49
C VAL A 42 1.99 -7.34 1.81
N LEU A 43 2.96 -6.83 2.58
CA LEU A 43 4.28 -6.46 2.04
C LEU A 43 5.03 -7.68 1.52
N SER A 44 4.94 -8.81 2.19
CA SER A 44 5.56 -10.05 1.74
C SER A 44 5.03 -10.47 0.38
N GLU A 45 3.71 -10.44 0.20
CA GLU A 45 3.06 -10.72 -1.08
C GLU A 45 3.48 -9.72 -2.16
N THR A 46 3.55 -8.45 -1.80
CA THR A 46 3.96 -7.39 -2.72
C THR A 46 5.38 -7.63 -3.24
N ARG A 47 6.30 -7.95 -2.33
CA ARG A 47 7.69 -8.23 -2.71
C ARG A 47 7.81 -9.45 -3.60
N GLU A 48 7.00 -10.46 -3.35
CA GLU A 48 6.99 -11.67 -4.18
C GLU A 48 6.53 -11.34 -5.60
N LEU A 49 5.47 -10.54 -5.74
CA LEU A 49 4.99 -10.10 -7.05
C LEU A 49 6.04 -9.25 -7.78
N VAL A 50 6.71 -8.34 -7.09
CA VAL A 50 7.78 -7.53 -7.66
C VAL A 50 8.92 -8.41 -8.16
N LYS A 51 9.29 -9.42 -7.37
CA LYS A 51 10.35 -10.37 -7.72
C LYS A 51 10.04 -11.11 -9.02
N HIS A 52 8.77 -11.40 -9.27
CA HIS A 52 8.33 -12.07 -10.50
C HIS A 52 8.03 -11.11 -11.66
N GLY A 53 8.39 -9.84 -11.50
CA GLY A 53 8.19 -8.84 -12.56
C GLY A 53 6.79 -8.25 -12.63
N GLU A 54 5.91 -8.58 -11.70
CA GLU A 54 4.52 -8.14 -11.66
C GLU A 54 4.38 -6.84 -10.87
N LYS A 55 5.16 -5.83 -11.24
CA LYS A 55 5.27 -4.58 -10.44
C LYS A 55 3.97 -3.82 -10.34
N ARG A 56 3.23 -3.70 -11.44
CA ARG A 56 1.97 -2.97 -11.46
C ARG A 56 0.93 -3.65 -10.58
N ILE A 57 0.79 -4.96 -10.76
CA ILE A 57 -0.14 -5.76 -9.95
C ILE A 57 0.25 -5.69 -8.48
N ALA A 58 1.56 -5.74 -8.19
CA ALA A 58 2.06 -5.63 -6.82
C ALA A 58 1.61 -4.34 -6.16
N LEU A 59 1.75 -3.21 -6.85
CA LEU A 59 1.36 -1.92 -6.29
C LEU A 59 -0.16 -1.79 -6.17
N GLU A 60 -0.90 -2.23 -7.17
CA GLU A 60 -2.36 -2.21 -7.13
C GLU A 60 -2.90 -3.04 -5.96
N ASP A 61 -2.40 -4.27 -5.80
CA ASP A 61 -2.79 -5.15 -4.70
C ASP A 61 -2.45 -4.55 -3.34
N LEU A 62 -1.26 -3.97 -3.21
CA LEU A 62 -0.84 -3.35 -1.96
C LEU A 62 -1.80 -2.21 -1.58
N LEU A 63 -2.13 -1.35 -2.53
CA LEU A 63 -3.06 -0.24 -2.29
C LEU A 63 -4.46 -0.74 -1.93
N GLU A 64 -4.95 -1.73 -2.66
CA GLU A 64 -6.28 -2.29 -2.40
C GLU A 64 -6.36 -2.90 -1.01
N ASN A 65 -5.36 -3.68 -0.61
CA ASN A 65 -5.34 -4.32 0.71
C ASN A 65 -5.27 -3.29 1.84
N ILE A 66 -4.44 -2.26 1.68
CA ILE A 66 -4.32 -1.20 2.68
C ILE A 66 -5.64 -0.43 2.80
N ASN A 67 -6.27 -0.12 1.68
CA ASN A 67 -7.54 0.60 1.68
C ASN A 67 -8.67 -0.23 2.30
N GLU A 68 -8.68 -1.53 2.04
CA GLU A 68 -9.75 -2.41 2.50
C GLU A 68 -9.87 -2.46 4.02
N VAL A 69 -8.76 -2.32 4.72
CA VAL A 69 -8.76 -2.30 6.19
C VAL A 69 -8.77 -0.88 6.76
N GLY A 70 -9.01 0.13 5.93
CA GLY A 70 -9.20 1.50 6.38
C GLY A 70 -7.92 2.26 6.75
N ILE A 71 -6.76 1.78 6.35
CA ILE A 71 -5.50 2.49 6.59
C ILE A 71 -5.39 3.64 5.58
N THR A 72 -5.16 4.85 6.08
CA THR A 72 -4.93 6.03 5.24
C THR A 72 -3.45 6.39 5.22
N LEU A 73 -3.05 7.09 4.16
CA LEU A 73 -1.67 7.45 3.92
C LEU A 73 -1.54 8.96 3.79
N ASP A 74 -0.40 9.50 4.20
CA ASP A 74 -0.15 10.91 4.05
C ASP A 74 0.08 11.30 2.58
N THR A 75 0.03 12.61 2.31
CA THR A 75 0.16 13.14 0.95
C THR A 75 1.48 12.75 0.30
N ASP A 76 2.58 12.76 1.06
CA ASP A 76 3.90 12.40 0.53
C ASP A 76 3.95 10.94 0.07
N THR A 77 3.36 10.04 0.86
CA THR A 77 3.31 8.62 0.51
C THR A 77 2.43 8.39 -0.72
N ILE A 78 1.29 9.07 -0.80
CA ILE A 78 0.40 9.00 -1.96
C ILE A 78 1.12 9.52 -3.22
N THR A 79 1.89 10.58 -3.08
CA THR A 79 2.67 11.14 -4.20
C THR A 79 3.67 10.11 -4.74
N LEU A 80 4.32 9.34 -3.86
CA LEU A 80 5.22 8.27 -4.29
C LEU A 80 4.50 7.21 -5.09
N ALA A 81 3.29 6.83 -4.68
CA ALA A 81 2.48 5.87 -5.43
C ALA A 81 2.15 6.42 -6.82
N ARG A 82 1.74 7.69 -6.92
CA ARG A 82 1.47 8.31 -8.22
C ARG A 82 2.69 8.30 -9.13
N LYS A 83 3.85 8.66 -8.57
CA LYS A 83 5.10 8.66 -9.33
C LYS A 83 5.51 7.26 -9.78
N ALA A 84 5.23 6.25 -8.95
CA ALA A 84 5.52 4.87 -9.30
C ALA A 84 4.70 4.41 -10.50
N PHE A 85 3.40 4.73 -10.53
CA PHE A 85 2.56 4.41 -11.70
C PHE A 85 2.93 5.21 -12.94
N GLY A 86 3.41 6.46 -12.74
CA GLY A 86 3.70 7.36 -13.84
C GLY A 86 2.42 7.73 -14.60
N ASP A 87 2.45 7.62 -15.93
CA ASP A 87 1.30 7.96 -16.77
C ASP A 87 0.26 6.84 -16.86
N ASN A 88 0.47 5.75 -16.15
CA ASN A 88 -0.37 4.55 -16.24
C ASN A 88 -1.43 4.46 -15.13
N ILE A 89 -1.83 5.57 -14.57
CA ILE A 89 -2.86 5.59 -13.54
C ILE A 89 -4.24 5.46 -14.17
N SER A 90 -4.95 4.38 -13.86
CA SER A 90 -6.33 4.20 -14.30
C SER A 90 -7.28 5.06 -13.45
N PRO A 91 -8.50 5.36 -13.93
CA PRO A 91 -9.50 6.06 -13.12
C PRO A 91 -9.81 5.36 -11.81
N TYR A 92 -9.81 4.02 -11.80
CA TYR A 92 -10.01 3.22 -10.60
C TYR A 92 -8.92 3.50 -9.56
N ILE A 93 -7.65 3.44 -9.98
CA ILE A 93 -6.52 3.68 -9.07
C ILE A 93 -6.52 5.12 -8.59
N GLU A 94 -6.84 6.08 -9.46
CA GLU A 94 -6.95 7.49 -9.05
C GLU A 94 -8.00 7.67 -7.96
N GLY A 95 -9.15 7.03 -8.10
CA GLY A 95 -10.20 7.07 -7.07
C GLY A 95 -9.73 6.44 -5.76
N LEU A 96 -9.00 5.33 -5.86
CA LEU A 96 -8.47 4.63 -4.70
C LEU A 96 -7.47 5.52 -3.94
N LEU A 97 -6.55 6.16 -4.65
CA LEU A 97 -5.55 7.05 -4.04
C LEU A 97 -6.22 8.23 -3.34
N LYS A 98 -7.26 8.81 -3.94
CA LYS A 98 -8.01 9.90 -3.31
C LYS A 98 -8.70 9.44 -2.03
N ALA A 99 -9.29 8.25 -2.05
CA ALA A 99 -9.97 7.69 -0.88
C ALA A 99 -9.00 7.41 0.27
N MET A 100 -7.77 7.05 -0.04
CA MET A 100 -6.76 6.68 0.94
C MET A 100 -5.99 7.87 1.52
N THR A 101 -6.10 9.04 0.92
CA THR A 101 -5.35 10.21 1.36
C THR A 101 -5.86 10.70 2.71
N CYS A 102 -4.97 10.77 3.69
CA CYS A 102 -5.25 11.35 5.00
C CYS A 102 -5.30 12.86 4.88
N LYS A 103 -6.38 13.44 5.39
CA LYS A 103 -6.57 14.90 5.35
C LYS A 103 -5.97 15.58 6.56
#